data_ea8fe3e1639796642329f3c1942445c2
#
_entry.id   ea8fe3e1639796642329f3c1942445c2
#
_cell.length_a   1.000
_cell.length_b   1.000
_cell.length_c   1.000
_cell.angle_alpha   90.00
_cell.angle_beta   90.00
_cell.angle_gamma   90.00
#
_symmetry.space_group_name_H-M   'P 1'
#
loop_
_entity.id
_entity.type
_entity.pdbx_description
1 polymer ?
#
loop_
_entity_poly.entity_id
_entity_poly.type
_entity_poly.pdbx_seq_one_letter_code
_entity_poly.pdbx_strand_id
1 'polypeptide(L)'
;YLGLEPHARLGIWTNGTEFVRVYKLPSAGDFKVVEGAGLPKPTENFILAGDKRITYSDLQIPSTRELKSAFSSLLGVLTSRDTRSTRREDQLNQMSNILLIKLESDHDGQWDKNESLLFQLSDSPAQTHKSVNNAFADYKRRHPVLFATDEPDSIVLDSDTIQEIVLRLQGMNIGEMAPTALSMAFQVFRDATLKLGDGQYYTPLRVIEAGTELMCITHKDIVIDPACGTGGFLSAALM
;
A
#
# COMPACT_ATOMS: atom_id res chain seq x y z
N TYR A 1 6.20 -23.14 10.91
CA TYR A 1 5.51 -22.83 9.62
C TYR A 1 5.04 -21.38 9.56
N LEU A 2 4.36 -20.86 10.60
CA LEU A 2 3.86 -19.47 10.61
C LEU A 2 4.97 -18.42 10.42
N GLY A 3 6.18 -18.70 10.94
CA GLY A 3 7.34 -17.83 10.77
C GLY A 3 7.90 -17.79 9.35
N LEU A 4 7.66 -18.85 8.55
CA LEU A 4 8.13 -18.99 7.18
C LEU A 4 7.15 -18.38 6.16
N GLU A 5 5.90 -18.13 6.57
CA GLU A 5 4.88 -17.55 5.71
C GLU A 5 4.81 -16.03 5.93
N PRO A 6 5.34 -15.22 5.01
CA PRO A 6 5.44 -13.77 5.21
C PRO A 6 4.08 -13.08 5.35
N HIS A 7 3.04 -13.66 4.76
CA HIS A 7 1.69 -13.10 4.75
C HIS A 7 0.75 -13.68 5.80
N ALA A 8 1.11 -14.80 6.42
CA ALA A 8 0.31 -15.41 7.48
C ALA A 8 0.50 -14.66 8.80
N ARG A 9 -0.58 -14.22 9.40
CA ARG A 9 -0.63 -13.52 10.70
C ARG A 9 -1.16 -14.37 11.81
N LEU A 10 -1.93 -15.39 11.47
CA LEU A 10 -2.55 -16.32 12.39
C LEU A 10 -2.28 -17.75 11.94
N GLY A 11 -1.77 -18.57 12.84
CA GLY A 11 -1.77 -20.01 12.73
C GLY A 11 -2.81 -20.60 13.70
N ILE A 12 -3.48 -21.63 13.26
CA ILE A 12 -4.40 -22.39 14.11
C ILE A 12 -3.92 -23.81 14.16
N TRP A 13 -3.64 -24.29 15.39
CA TRP A 13 -3.44 -25.69 15.63
C TRP A 13 -4.69 -26.29 16.28
N THR A 14 -5.10 -27.47 15.87
CA THR A 14 -6.23 -28.17 16.47
C THR A 14 -6.04 -29.68 16.39
N ASN A 15 -6.54 -30.39 17.40
CA ASN A 15 -6.68 -31.85 17.45
C ASN A 15 -8.15 -32.27 17.22
N GLY A 16 -9.01 -31.34 16.81
CA GLY A 16 -10.44 -31.54 16.58
C GLY A 16 -11.32 -31.16 17.79
N THR A 17 -10.78 -31.15 19.00
CA THR A 17 -11.50 -30.76 20.22
C THR A 17 -10.93 -29.48 20.84
N GLU A 18 -9.64 -29.27 20.71
CA GLU A 18 -8.93 -28.11 21.22
C GLU A 18 -8.40 -27.27 20.08
N PHE A 19 -8.32 -25.96 20.32
CA PHE A 19 -7.79 -25.00 19.38
C PHE A 19 -6.74 -24.13 20.07
N VAL A 20 -5.60 -24.00 19.42
CA VAL A 20 -4.55 -23.07 19.81
C VAL A 20 -4.36 -22.08 18.69
N ARG A 21 -4.51 -20.80 18.99
CA ARG A 21 -4.24 -19.72 18.05
C ARG A 21 -2.85 -19.18 18.30
N VAL A 22 -2.07 -19.06 17.25
CA VAL A 22 -0.73 -18.46 17.28
C VAL A 22 -0.76 -17.21 16.43
N TYR A 23 -0.63 -16.07 17.06
CA TYR A 23 -0.59 -14.77 16.39
C TYR A 23 0.86 -14.38 16.16
N LYS A 24 1.17 -13.99 14.93
CA LYS A 24 2.46 -13.40 14.57
C LYS A 24 2.44 -11.92 14.94
N LEU A 25 3.31 -11.53 15.87
CA LEU A 25 3.41 -10.14 16.30
C LEU A 25 4.16 -9.30 15.26
N PRO A 26 3.97 -7.96 15.23
CA PRO A 26 4.67 -7.06 14.32
C PRO A 26 6.19 -7.10 14.50
N SER A 27 6.67 -7.33 15.71
CA SER A 27 8.10 -7.51 16.01
C SER A 27 8.61 -8.83 15.40
N ALA A 28 9.70 -8.73 14.66
CA ALA A 28 10.26 -9.87 13.93
C ALA A 28 10.60 -11.03 14.86
N GLY A 29 9.91 -12.15 14.67
CA GLY A 29 10.17 -13.41 15.38
C GLY A 29 9.31 -13.66 16.61
N ASP A 30 8.49 -12.73 17.05
CA ASP A 30 7.64 -12.90 18.22
C ASP A 30 6.26 -13.46 17.87
N PHE A 31 5.76 -14.32 18.77
CA PHE A 31 4.46 -14.97 18.62
C PHE A 31 3.69 -14.90 19.95
N LYS A 32 2.38 -14.66 19.85
CA LYS A 32 1.46 -14.79 20.97
C LYS A 32 0.62 -16.05 20.79
N VAL A 33 0.63 -16.90 21.79
CA VAL A 33 -0.15 -18.14 21.83
C VAL A 33 -1.37 -17.93 22.72
N VAL A 34 -2.55 -18.31 22.21
CA VAL A 34 -3.82 -18.26 22.94
C VAL A 34 -4.47 -19.63 22.85
N GLU A 35 -4.57 -20.30 23.98
CA GLU A 35 -5.18 -21.63 24.13
C GLU A 35 -6.70 -21.51 24.37
N GLY A 36 -7.45 -22.50 23.93
CA GLY A 36 -8.90 -22.58 24.18
C GLY A 36 -9.78 -21.60 23.39
N ALA A 37 -9.21 -20.87 22.46
CA ALA A 37 -9.91 -19.82 21.73
C ALA A 37 -10.52 -20.32 20.42
N GLY A 38 -11.36 -21.20 20.29
CA GLY A 38 -12.08 -21.66 19.08
C GLY A 38 -11.63 -21.10 17.70
N LEU A 39 -12.34 -21.33 16.65
CA LEU A 39 -12.08 -20.69 15.35
C LEU A 39 -12.33 -19.17 15.42
N PRO A 40 -11.50 -18.36 14.77
CA PRO A 40 -11.72 -16.91 14.75
C PRO A 40 -13.03 -16.57 14.05
N LYS A 41 -13.73 -15.58 14.56
CA LYS A 41 -14.94 -15.07 13.91
C LYS A 41 -14.54 -14.20 12.71
N PRO A 42 -15.36 -14.13 11.64
CA PRO A 42 -15.08 -13.29 10.47
C PRO A 42 -14.88 -11.80 10.81
N THR A 43 -15.48 -11.34 11.91
CA THR A 43 -15.41 -9.95 12.40
C THR A 43 -14.30 -9.75 13.43
N GLU A 44 -13.56 -10.80 13.80
CA GLU A 44 -12.52 -10.72 14.81
C GLU A 44 -11.28 -10.03 14.26
N ASN A 45 -10.91 -8.93 14.89
CA ASN A 45 -9.72 -8.18 14.50
C ASN A 45 -8.49 -8.90 15.08
N PHE A 46 -7.54 -9.29 14.21
CA PHE A 46 -6.30 -9.98 14.60
C PHE A 46 -5.22 -9.06 15.16
N ILE A 47 -5.56 -7.79 15.37
CA ILE A 47 -4.71 -6.86 16.09
C ILE A 47 -5.03 -7.03 17.55
N LEU A 48 -4.03 -7.42 18.31
CA LEU A 48 -4.15 -7.54 19.74
C LEU A 48 -4.22 -6.14 20.34
N ALA A 49 -5.33 -5.84 21.01
CA ALA A 49 -5.48 -4.59 21.76
C ALA A 49 -4.27 -4.43 22.70
N GLY A 50 -3.55 -3.33 22.55
CA GLY A 50 -2.34 -3.04 23.31
C GLY A 50 -1.03 -3.20 22.52
N ASP A 51 -1.09 -3.59 21.24
CA ASP A 51 0.10 -3.58 20.40
C ASP A 51 0.61 -2.15 20.19
N LYS A 52 1.92 -2.01 20.36
CA LYS A 52 2.63 -0.75 20.12
C LYS A 52 2.26 -0.24 18.73
N ARG A 53 1.82 1.00 18.64
CA ARG A 53 1.58 1.64 17.35
C ARG A 53 2.87 1.69 16.54
N ILE A 54 2.75 1.47 15.24
CA ILE A 54 3.88 1.50 14.31
C ILE A 54 4.40 2.94 14.23
N THR A 55 5.70 3.07 14.39
CA THR A 55 6.44 4.32 14.24
C THR A 55 7.33 4.25 13.00
N TYR A 56 7.91 5.37 12.59
CA TYR A 56 8.84 5.38 11.46
C TYR A 56 10.03 4.42 11.67
N SER A 57 10.50 4.29 12.91
CA SER A 57 11.60 3.38 13.25
C SER A 57 11.27 1.89 13.09
N ASP A 58 10.00 1.55 13.06
CA ASP A 58 9.54 0.17 12.88
C ASP A 58 9.38 -0.20 11.37
N LEU A 59 9.46 0.79 10.46
CA LEU A 59 9.30 0.56 9.03
C LEU A 59 10.53 -0.13 8.43
N GLN A 60 10.29 -0.99 7.44
CA GLN A 60 11.34 -1.65 6.66
C GLN A 60 11.23 -1.25 5.19
N ILE A 61 12.38 -0.92 4.59
CA ILE A 61 12.44 -0.66 3.15
C ILE A 61 12.27 -2.00 2.42
N PRO A 62 11.17 -2.19 1.67
CA PRO A 62 10.93 -3.45 0.97
C PRO A 62 11.87 -3.59 -0.22
N SER A 63 12.27 -4.82 -0.53
CA SER A 63 12.88 -5.09 -1.84
C SER A 63 11.86 -4.90 -2.96
N THR A 64 12.34 -4.66 -4.17
CA THR A 64 11.52 -4.57 -5.39
C THR A 64 10.60 -5.78 -5.58
N ARG A 65 11.08 -6.97 -5.21
CA ARG A 65 10.32 -8.23 -5.30
C ARG A 65 9.17 -8.27 -4.28
N GLU A 66 9.44 -7.88 -3.04
CA GLU A 66 8.42 -7.82 -1.98
C GLU A 66 7.33 -6.83 -2.30
N LEU A 67 7.72 -5.63 -2.77
CA LEU A 67 6.80 -4.60 -3.16
C LEU A 67 5.90 -5.05 -4.33
N LYS A 68 6.47 -5.66 -5.35
CA LYS A 68 5.70 -6.23 -6.49
C LYS A 68 4.75 -7.33 -6.02
N SER A 69 5.19 -8.20 -5.11
CA SER A 69 4.35 -9.26 -4.53
C SER A 69 3.18 -8.67 -3.73
N ALA A 70 3.45 -7.63 -2.92
CA ALA A 70 2.41 -6.94 -2.17
C ALA A 70 1.35 -6.33 -3.11
N PHE A 71 1.75 -5.59 -4.12
CA PHE A 71 0.83 -5.00 -5.08
C PHE A 71 0.04 -6.04 -5.89
N SER A 72 0.70 -7.13 -6.32
CA SER A 72 0.00 -8.23 -7.02
C SER A 72 -1.07 -8.88 -6.12
N SER A 73 -0.76 -9.04 -4.85
CA SER A 73 -1.71 -9.58 -3.87
C SER A 73 -2.87 -8.61 -3.61
N LEU A 74 -2.58 -7.30 -3.50
CA LEU A 74 -3.61 -6.26 -3.34
C LEU A 74 -4.53 -6.17 -4.56
N LEU A 75 -4.00 -6.33 -5.76
CA LEU A 75 -4.83 -6.44 -6.97
C LEU A 75 -5.81 -7.61 -6.86
N GLY A 76 -5.35 -8.78 -6.37
CA GLY A 76 -6.21 -9.93 -6.12
C GLY A 76 -7.33 -9.62 -5.11
N VAL A 77 -7.02 -8.89 -4.04
CA VAL A 77 -8.03 -8.45 -3.05
C VAL A 77 -9.05 -7.52 -3.69
N LEU A 78 -8.60 -6.50 -4.41
CA LEU A 78 -9.49 -5.55 -5.08
C LEU A 78 -10.41 -6.24 -6.11
N THR A 79 -9.87 -7.13 -6.91
CA THR A 79 -10.66 -7.82 -7.95
C THR A 79 -11.64 -8.84 -7.38
N SER A 80 -11.38 -9.40 -6.20
CA SER A 80 -12.23 -10.44 -5.59
C SER A 80 -13.29 -9.90 -4.63
N ARG A 81 -13.05 -8.76 -3.98
CA ARG A 81 -13.90 -8.23 -2.90
C ARG A 81 -14.64 -6.95 -3.26
N ASP A 82 -14.10 -6.14 -4.17
CA ASP A 82 -14.69 -4.85 -4.47
C ASP A 82 -15.90 -5.01 -5.41
N THR A 83 -17.08 -4.97 -4.81
CA THR A 83 -18.37 -4.97 -5.51
C THR A 83 -18.86 -3.57 -5.87
N ARG A 84 -18.23 -2.51 -5.35
CA ARG A 84 -18.66 -1.11 -5.52
C ARG A 84 -17.97 -0.44 -6.70
N SER A 85 -16.70 -0.76 -6.93
CA SER A 85 -15.94 -0.26 -8.06
C SER A 85 -16.01 -1.27 -9.20
N THR A 86 -16.95 -1.09 -10.10
CA THR A 86 -17.18 -2.00 -11.25
C THR A 86 -16.16 -1.82 -12.35
N ARG A 87 -15.44 -0.68 -12.37
CA ARG A 87 -14.43 -0.36 -13.37
C ARG A 87 -13.04 -0.48 -12.78
N ARG A 88 -12.12 -1.11 -13.51
CA ARG A 88 -10.73 -1.25 -13.08
C ARG A 88 -9.98 0.07 -12.96
N GLU A 89 -10.38 1.06 -13.76
CA GLU A 89 -9.86 2.42 -13.65
C GLU A 89 -10.18 3.03 -12.29
N ASP A 90 -11.40 2.83 -11.78
CA ASP A 90 -11.80 3.30 -10.47
C ASP A 90 -11.00 2.61 -9.37
N GLN A 91 -10.73 1.31 -9.50
CA GLN A 91 -9.87 0.55 -8.56
C GLN A 91 -8.44 1.09 -8.55
N LEU A 92 -7.89 1.40 -9.72
CA LEU A 92 -6.55 2.00 -9.84
C LEU A 92 -6.52 3.38 -9.18
N ASN A 93 -7.51 4.23 -9.43
CA ASN A 93 -7.61 5.55 -8.81
C ASN A 93 -7.72 5.45 -7.29
N GLN A 94 -8.57 4.54 -6.77
CA GLN A 94 -8.71 4.32 -5.34
C GLN A 94 -7.38 3.85 -4.72
N MET A 95 -6.68 2.93 -5.38
CA MET A 95 -5.38 2.46 -4.90
C MET A 95 -4.32 3.56 -4.95
N SER A 96 -4.31 4.38 -6.00
CA SER A 96 -3.41 5.54 -6.11
C SER A 96 -3.62 6.52 -4.96
N ASN A 97 -4.87 6.82 -4.63
CA ASN A 97 -5.22 7.71 -3.51
C ASN A 97 -4.73 7.14 -2.16
N ILE A 98 -4.84 5.83 -1.95
CA ILE A 98 -4.32 5.18 -0.73
C ILE A 98 -2.79 5.23 -0.70
N LEU A 99 -2.12 5.03 -1.84
CA LEU A 99 -0.67 5.10 -1.91
C LEU A 99 -0.14 6.50 -1.64
N LEU A 100 -0.84 7.56 -2.08
CA LEU A 100 -0.47 8.94 -1.75
C LEU A 100 -0.47 9.18 -0.23
N ILE A 101 -1.51 8.70 0.47
CA ILE A 101 -1.58 8.81 1.94
C ILE A 101 -0.46 8.00 2.60
N LYS A 102 -0.16 6.81 2.07
CA LYS A 102 0.93 5.99 2.60
C LYS A 102 2.27 6.67 2.43
N LEU A 103 2.54 7.23 1.24
CA LEU A 103 3.77 7.96 0.96
C LEU A 103 3.94 9.17 1.88
N GLU A 104 2.86 9.93 2.08
CA GLU A 104 2.86 11.07 3.00
C GLU A 104 3.14 10.63 4.44
N SER A 105 2.45 9.60 4.91
CA SER A 105 2.66 9.05 6.24
C SER A 105 4.11 8.59 6.47
N ASP A 106 4.73 7.99 5.46
CA ASP A 106 6.12 7.56 5.54
C ASP A 106 7.08 8.76 5.55
N HIS A 107 6.75 9.83 4.84
CA HIS A 107 7.54 11.05 4.81
C HIS A 107 7.42 11.84 6.10
N ASP A 108 6.21 12.08 6.58
CA ASP A 108 5.97 12.84 7.81
C ASP A 108 6.58 12.15 9.03
N GLY A 109 6.55 10.82 9.07
CA GLY A 109 7.16 10.02 10.14
C GLY A 109 8.69 10.15 10.23
N GLN A 110 9.36 10.71 9.21
CA GLN A 110 10.80 10.94 9.26
C GLN A 110 11.20 12.04 10.27
N TRP A 111 10.34 13.00 10.54
CA TRP A 111 10.62 14.16 11.40
C TRP A 111 10.61 13.79 12.88
N ASP A 112 9.69 12.90 13.27
CA ASP A 112 9.70 12.28 14.59
C ASP A 112 9.59 10.75 14.47
N LYS A 113 10.74 10.08 14.59
CA LYS A 113 10.84 8.63 14.41
C LYS A 113 10.10 7.81 15.47
N ASN A 114 9.69 8.44 16.55
CA ASN A 114 8.98 7.79 17.65
C ASN A 114 7.47 8.08 17.64
N GLU A 115 7.04 9.01 16.81
CA GLU A 115 5.62 9.29 16.64
C GLU A 115 4.93 8.17 15.88
N SER A 116 3.69 7.89 16.27
CA SER A 116 2.90 6.86 15.61
C SER A 116 2.47 7.31 14.22
N LEU A 117 2.72 6.46 13.23
CA LEU A 117 2.40 6.74 11.84
C LEU A 117 0.88 6.87 11.63
N LEU A 118 0.51 7.74 10.69
CA LEU A 118 -0.88 7.93 10.28
C LEU A 118 -1.44 6.69 9.59
N PHE A 119 -0.65 6.07 8.69
CA PHE A 119 -1.05 4.93 7.90
C PHE A 119 -0.77 3.61 8.62
N GLN A 120 -1.67 3.22 9.49
CA GLN A 120 -1.62 1.97 10.22
C GLN A 120 -3.02 1.50 10.61
N LEU A 121 -3.13 0.24 11.01
CA LEU A 121 -4.38 -0.32 11.48
C LEU A 121 -4.86 0.36 12.77
N SER A 122 -6.16 0.55 12.85
CA SER A 122 -6.87 0.97 14.06
C SER A 122 -7.57 -0.24 14.72
N ASP A 123 -8.27 0.01 15.82
CA ASP A 123 -8.90 -1.05 16.64
C ASP A 123 -10.00 -1.83 15.90
N SER A 124 -10.51 -1.30 14.81
CA SER A 124 -11.51 -1.96 13.97
C SER A 124 -11.38 -1.58 12.50
N PRO A 125 -11.93 -2.41 11.56
CA PRO A 125 -11.98 -2.07 10.13
C PRO A 125 -12.64 -0.72 9.87
N ALA A 126 -13.74 -0.44 10.57
CA ALA A 126 -14.47 0.83 10.45
C ALA A 126 -13.63 2.04 10.91
N GLN A 127 -12.84 1.88 11.96
CA GLN A 127 -11.93 2.94 12.43
C GLN A 127 -10.74 3.11 11.47
N THR A 128 -10.16 2.03 10.96
CA THR A 128 -9.11 2.08 9.94
C THR A 128 -9.61 2.80 8.69
N HIS A 129 -10.80 2.43 8.21
CA HIS A 129 -11.45 3.10 7.09
C HIS A 129 -11.65 4.60 7.33
N LYS A 130 -12.16 4.97 8.51
CA LYS A 130 -12.36 6.37 8.89
C LYS A 130 -11.04 7.14 8.95
N SER A 131 -9.98 6.54 9.52
CA SER A 131 -8.67 7.17 9.61
C SER A 131 -8.07 7.43 8.23
N VAL A 132 -8.12 6.45 7.33
CA VAL A 132 -7.63 6.57 5.96
C VAL A 132 -8.41 7.63 5.18
N ASN A 133 -9.75 7.67 5.31
CA ASN A 133 -10.56 8.68 4.65
C ASN A 133 -10.34 10.09 5.19
N ASN A 134 -10.15 10.25 6.50
CA ASN A 134 -9.79 11.55 7.08
C ASN A 134 -8.44 12.04 6.55
N ALA A 135 -7.45 11.14 6.48
CA ALA A 135 -6.14 11.44 5.92
C ALA A 135 -6.24 11.84 4.45
N PHE A 136 -7.06 11.13 3.65
CA PHE A 136 -7.27 11.47 2.25
C PHE A 136 -7.92 12.84 2.06
N ALA A 137 -8.98 13.13 2.80
CA ALA A 137 -9.64 14.43 2.75
C ALA A 137 -8.70 15.57 3.14
N ASP A 138 -7.83 15.33 4.14
CA ASP A 138 -6.82 16.30 4.56
C ASP A 138 -5.73 16.49 3.50
N TYR A 139 -5.24 15.41 2.92
CA TYR A 139 -4.27 15.44 1.82
C TYR A 139 -4.81 16.22 0.62
N LYS A 140 -6.03 15.89 0.18
CA LYS A 140 -6.71 16.56 -0.93
C LYS A 140 -6.85 18.07 -0.69
N ARG A 141 -7.21 18.47 0.53
CA ARG A 141 -7.34 19.88 0.92
C ARG A 141 -6.01 20.64 0.83
N ARG A 142 -4.91 19.97 1.19
CA ARG A 142 -3.56 20.57 1.13
C ARG A 142 -2.98 20.60 -0.29
N HIS A 143 -3.42 19.70 -1.16
CA HIS A 143 -2.91 19.53 -2.52
C HIS A 143 -4.02 19.62 -3.59
N PRO A 144 -4.80 20.71 -3.63
CA PRO A 144 -5.98 20.78 -4.50
C PRO A 144 -5.64 20.72 -6.01
N VAL A 145 -4.41 21.04 -6.39
CA VAL A 145 -3.95 21.01 -7.79
C VAL A 145 -3.80 19.57 -8.32
N LEU A 146 -3.64 18.59 -7.44
CA LEU A 146 -3.44 17.18 -7.82
C LEU A 146 -4.76 16.47 -8.15
N PHE A 147 -5.89 17.05 -7.81
CA PHE A 147 -7.19 16.40 -7.90
C PHE A 147 -8.12 17.17 -8.83
N ALA A 148 -8.92 16.45 -9.61
CA ALA A 148 -9.99 17.07 -10.37
C ALA A 148 -11.08 17.62 -9.45
N THR A 149 -11.76 18.68 -9.86
CA THR A 149 -12.79 19.37 -9.06
C THR A 149 -14.01 18.50 -8.77
N ASP A 150 -14.26 17.49 -9.58
CA ASP A 150 -15.36 16.53 -9.48
C ASP A 150 -14.95 15.19 -8.85
N GLU A 151 -13.69 15.05 -8.45
CA GLU A 151 -13.21 13.81 -7.81
C GLU A 151 -13.79 13.67 -6.39
N PRO A 152 -14.29 12.47 -5.99
CA PRO A 152 -14.83 12.24 -4.67
C PRO A 152 -13.85 12.59 -3.55
N ASP A 153 -14.36 13.13 -2.45
CA ASP A 153 -13.56 13.45 -1.26
C ASP A 153 -13.32 12.25 -0.35
N SER A 154 -13.64 11.06 -0.81
CA SER A 154 -13.52 9.84 -0.03
C SER A 154 -13.10 8.65 -0.88
N ILE A 155 -12.36 7.75 -0.27
CA ILE A 155 -12.06 6.43 -0.79
C ILE A 155 -13.31 5.57 -0.57
N VAL A 156 -13.87 5.04 -1.67
CA VAL A 156 -15.16 4.33 -1.65
C VAL A 156 -15.05 2.82 -1.40
N LEU A 157 -13.82 2.30 -1.27
CA LEU A 157 -13.58 0.91 -0.92
C LEU A 157 -14.22 0.57 0.42
N ASP A 158 -14.67 -0.67 0.59
CA ASP A 158 -15.23 -1.12 1.87
C ASP A 158 -14.17 -1.21 2.98
N SER A 159 -14.63 -1.24 4.23
CA SER A 159 -13.76 -1.22 5.41
C SER A 159 -12.81 -2.41 5.48
N ASP A 160 -13.25 -3.60 5.06
CA ASP A 160 -12.45 -4.81 5.11
C ASP A 160 -11.36 -4.78 4.04
N THR A 161 -11.67 -4.24 2.86
CA THR A 161 -10.69 -4.05 1.77
C THR A 161 -9.63 -3.02 2.19
N ILE A 162 -10.02 -1.87 2.75
CA ILE A 162 -9.07 -0.88 3.25
C ILE A 162 -8.21 -1.46 4.37
N GLN A 163 -8.80 -2.20 5.31
CA GLN A 163 -8.04 -2.86 6.36
C GLN A 163 -6.98 -3.80 5.81
N GLU A 164 -7.32 -4.59 4.80
CA GLU A 164 -6.38 -5.52 4.17
C GLU A 164 -5.23 -4.78 3.45
N ILE A 165 -5.53 -3.67 2.78
CA ILE A 165 -4.52 -2.82 2.14
C ILE A 165 -3.56 -2.26 3.18
N VAL A 166 -4.11 -1.66 4.24
CA VAL A 166 -3.31 -1.08 5.33
C VAL A 166 -2.46 -2.15 6.00
N LEU A 167 -3.03 -3.32 6.28
CA LEU A 167 -2.32 -4.46 6.89
C LEU A 167 -1.08 -4.85 6.10
N ARG A 168 -1.16 -4.86 4.77
CA ARG A 168 -0.04 -5.27 3.90
C ARG A 168 1.03 -4.22 3.75
N LEU A 169 0.66 -2.94 3.81
CA LEU A 169 1.57 -1.84 3.51
C LEU A 169 2.11 -1.14 4.76
N GLN A 170 1.43 -1.22 5.91
CA GLN A 170 1.76 -0.42 7.10
C GLN A 170 3.19 -0.58 7.61
N GLY A 171 3.79 -1.77 7.47
CA GLY A 171 5.17 -2.05 7.91
C GLY A 171 6.24 -1.76 6.87
N MET A 172 5.85 -1.33 5.67
CA MET A 172 6.78 -1.01 4.59
C MET A 172 7.08 0.48 4.56
N ASN A 173 8.34 0.86 4.43
CA ASN A 173 8.74 2.21 4.08
C ASN A 173 8.76 2.35 2.55
N ILE A 174 7.66 2.78 1.98
CA ILE A 174 7.59 3.01 0.53
C ILE A 174 8.01 4.45 0.16
N GLY A 175 8.10 5.35 1.12
CA GLY A 175 8.57 6.71 0.94
C GLY A 175 10.00 6.78 0.41
N GLU A 176 10.89 5.92 0.92
CA GLU A 176 12.28 5.80 0.44
C GLU A 176 12.39 5.25 -1.01
N MET A 177 11.32 4.69 -1.53
CA MET A 177 11.24 4.11 -2.87
C MET A 177 10.13 4.77 -3.71
N ALA A 178 9.70 5.98 -3.37
CA ALA A 178 8.49 6.58 -3.90
C ALA A 178 8.33 6.50 -5.43
N PRO A 179 9.32 6.87 -6.27
CA PRO A 179 9.20 6.76 -7.71
C PRO A 179 9.07 5.30 -8.19
N THR A 180 9.87 4.39 -7.61
CA THR A 180 9.84 2.95 -7.92
C THR A 180 8.52 2.33 -7.46
N ALA A 181 8.04 2.67 -6.26
CA ALA A 181 6.81 2.15 -5.70
C ALA A 181 5.59 2.55 -6.54
N LEU A 182 5.48 3.81 -6.92
CA LEU A 182 4.40 4.29 -7.77
C LEU A 182 4.44 3.65 -9.16
N SER A 183 5.61 3.61 -9.80
CA SER A 183 5.79 2.97 -11.10
C SER A 183 5.39 1.49 -11.07
N MET A 184 5.78 0.76 -10.02
CA MET A 184 5.40 -0.63 -9.83
C MET A 184 3.91 -0.83 -9.58
N ALA A 185 3.31 0.00 -8.74
CA ALA A 185 1.88 -0.04 -8.51
C ALA A 185 1.14 0.14 -9.82
N PHE A 186 1.49 1.17 -10.58
CA PHE A 186 0.92 1.40 -11.91
C PHE A 186 1.11 0.21 -12.84
N GLN A 187 2.28 -0.40 -12.92
CA GLN A 187 2.51 -1.59 -13.74
C GLN A 187 1.58 -2.74 -13.33
N VAL A 188 1.54 -3.08 -12.04
CA VAL A 188 0.76 -4.22 -11.55
C VAL A 188 -0.74 -4.01 -11.77
N PHE A 189 -1.26 -2.84 -11.40
CA PHE A 189 -2.70 -2.57 -11.48
C PHE A 189 -3.17 -2.36 -12.92
N ARG A 190 -2.32 -1.82 -13.77
CA ARG A 190 -2.65 -1.55 -15.15
C ARG A 190 -2.40 -2.69 -16.11
N ASP A 191 -1.33 -3.50 -15.94
CA ASP A 191 -1.11 -4.70 -16.74
C ASP A 191 -2.31 -5.65 -16.64
N ALA A 192 -2.98 -5.66 -15.50
CA ALA A 192 -4.23 -6.38 -15.31
C ALA A 192 -5.39 -5.77 -16.12
N THR A 193 -5.36 -4.48 -16.39
CA THR A 193 -6.38 -3.76 -17.17
C THR A 193 -6.13 -3.92 -18.68
N LEU A 194 -4.88 -3.87 -19.11
CA LEU A 194 -4.46 -3.91 -20.53
C LEU A 194 -4.65 -5.27 -21.20
N LYS A 195 -4.76 -6.36 -20.46
CA LYS A 195 -5.12 -7.67 -21.02
C LYS A 195 -6.51 -7.66 -21.70
N LEU A 196 -7.23 -6.52 -21.65
CA LEU A 196 -8.59 -6.34 -22.18
C LEU A 196 -8.71 -5.37 -23.37
N GLY A 197 -7.61 -4.82 -23.94
CA GLY A 197 -7.72 -4.23 -25.26
C GLY A 197 -7.22 -2.81 -25.49
N ASP A 198 -6.79 -2.04 -24.50
CA ASP A 198 -6.29 -0.67 -24.73
C ASP A 198 -4.75 -0.68 -24.84
N GLY A 199 -4.25 -0.49 -26.05
CA GLY A 199 -2.84 -0.61 -26.46
C GLY A 199 -1.88 0.43 -25.87
N GLN A 200 -1.95 0.71 -24.59
CA GLN A 200 -1.01 1.58 -23.89
C GLN A 200 0.15 0.76 -23.33
N TYR A 201 1.37 1.04 -23.80
CA TYR A 201 2.59 0.37 -23.36
C TYR A 201 3.37 1.26 -22.38
N TYR A 202 3.92 0.62 -21.34
CA TYR A 202 4.85 1.27 -20.42
C TYR A 202 6.29 1.03 -20.83
N THR A 203 7.08 2.07 -20.75
CA THR A 203 8.53 1.92 -20.85
C THR A 203 9.06 1.25 -19.58
N PRO A 204 9.77 0.12 -19.66
CA PRO A 204 10.36 -0.53 -18.51
C PRO A 204 11.28 0.43 -17.74
N LEU A 205 11.26 0.38 -16.40
CA LEU A 205 12.04 1.27 -15.54
C LEU A 205 13.53 1.29 -15.90
N ARG A 206 14.12 0.14 -16.18
CA ARG A 206 15.54 0.05 -16.61
C ARG A 206 15.84 0.81 -17.91
N VAL A 207 14.87 0.89 -18.81
CA VAL A 207 15.01 1.68 -20.06
C VAL A 207 14.90 3.17 -19.76
N ILE A 208 14.02 3.54 -18.84
CA ILE A 208 13.86 4.93 -18.37
C ILE A 208 15.16 5.38 -17.71
N GLU A 209 15.68 4.62 -16.75
CA GLU A 209 16.93 4.89 -16.03
C GLU A 209 18.09 5.05 -17.00
N ALA A 210 18.31 4.06 -17.87
CA ALA A 210 19.39 4.11 -18.86
C ALA A 210 19.25 5.28 -19.82
N GLY A 211 18.03 5.59 -20.29
CA GLY A 211 17.76 6.72 -21.16
C GLY A 211 18.05 8.06 -20.49
N THR A 212 17.66 8.19 -19.23
CA THR A 212 17.88 9.43 -18.45
C THR A 212 19.36 9.64 -18.15
N GLU A 213 20.09 8.58 -17.79
CA GLU A 213 21.55 8.63 -17.58
C GLU A 213 22.28 9.06 -18.86
N LEU A 214 21.90 8.51 -20.01
CA LEU A 214 22.50 8.88 -21.31
C LEU A 214 22.27 10.33 -21.70
N MET A 215 21.20 10.96 -21.23
CA MET A 215 20.89 12.37 -21.51
C MET A 215 21.78 13.34 -20.71
N CYS A 216 22.48 12.86 -19.67
CA CYS A 216 23.36 13.68 -18.84
C CYS A 216 22.69 14.97 -18.33
N ILE A 217 21.45 14.87 -17.90
CA ILE A 217 20.62 16.01 -17.46
C ILE A 217 21.26 16.65 -16.21
N THR A 218 21.26 17.98 -16.18
CA THR A 218 21.78 18.79 -15.06
C THR A 218 20.67 19.66 -14.49
N HIS A 219 20.87 20.18 -13.28
CA HIS A 219 19.92 21.09 -12.60
C HIS A 219 19.66 22.42 -13.35
N LYS A 220 20.38 22.69 -14.44
CA LYS A 220 20.21 23.88 -15.31
C LYS A 220 19.34 23.60 -16.52
N ASP A 221 19.04 22.35 -16.78
CA ASP A 221 18.29 21.94 -17.97
C ASP A 221 16.80 22.00 -17.73
N ILE A 222 16.07 22.36 -18.77
CA ILE A 222 14.61 22.28 -18.80
C ILE A 222 14.25 21.03 -19.59
N VAL A 223 13.62 20.08 -18.93
CA VAL A 223 13.21 18.81 -19.53
C VAL A 223 11.74 18.89 -19.93
N ILE A 224 11.45 18.55 -21.18
CA ILE A 224 10.09 18.48 -21.71
C ILE A 224 9.89 17.10 -22.32
N ASP A 225 8.85 16.42 -21.88
CA ASP A 225 8.39 15.16 -22.49
C ASP A 225 6.96 15.36 -23.03
N PRO A 226 6.80 15.56 -24.33
CA PRO A 226 5.49 15.82 -24.95
C PRO A 226 4.58 14.60 -24.99
N ALA A 227 5.08 13.42 -24.64
CA ALA A 227 4.35 12.15 -24.63
C ALA A 227 4.59 11.40 -23.31
N CYS A 228 4.65 12.14 -22.21
CA CYS A 228 5.15 11.68 -20.92
C CYS A 228 4.42 10.46 -20.33
N GLY A 229 3.21 10.16 -20.78
CA GLY A 229 2.41 9.09 -20.18
C GLY A 229 2.24 9.32 -18.68
N THR A 230 2.76 8.40 -17.85
CA THR A 230 2.77 8.53 -16.38
C THR A 230 3.97 9.32 -15.84
N GLY A 231 4.71 9.98 -16.69
CA GLY A 231 5.84 10.80 -16.29
C GLY A 231 7.10 10.02 -15.87
N GLY A 232 7.27 8.80 -16.33
CA GLY A 232 8.41 7.96 -15.95
C GLY A 232 9.77 8.61 -16.24
N PHE A 233 9.98 9.13 -17.44
CA PHE A 233 11.20 9.85 -17.80
C PHE A 233 11.36 11.17 -17.03
N LEU A 234 10.26 11.91 -16.84
CA LEU A 234 10.29 13.16 -16.07
C LEU A 234 10.64 12.90 -14.61
N SER A 235 10.07 11.85 -13.99
CA SER A 235 10.41 11.46 -12.62
C SER A 235 11.87 11.06 -12.49
N ALA A 236 12.42 10.29 -13.44
CA ALA A 236 13.82 9.89 -13.42
C ALA A 236 14.77 11.07 -13.66
N ALA A 237 14.35 12.07 -14.42
CA ALA A 237 15.12 13.29 -14.66
C ALA A 237 15.21 14.22 -13.42
N LEU A 238 14.35 14.04 -12.42
CA LEU A 238 14.35 14.82 -11.17
C LEU A 238 15.23 14.19 -10.08
N MET A 239 15.71 12.99 -10.28
CA MET A 239 16.58 12.26 -9.33
C MET A 239 18.04 12.58 -9.56
#